data_df9005b237eef4b6a461b676ca7ddea1
#
_entry.id   df9005b237eef4b6a461b676ca7ddea1
#
_cell.length_a   1.000
_cell.length_b   1.000
_cell.length_c   1.000
_cell.angle_alpha   90.00
_cell.angle_beta   90.00
_cell.angle_gamma   90.00
#
_symmetry.space_group_name_H-M   'P 1'
#
loop_
_entity.id
_entity.type
_entity.pdbx_description
1 polymer ?
#
loop_
_entity_poly.entity_id
_entity_poly.type
_entity_poly.pdbx_seq_one_letter_code
_entity_poly.pdbx_strand_id
1 'polypeptide(L)'
;SEVHRIVRGAYGVVAMIAGYGMVAFRDPHGIRPLVLGSQTDESGKKSYAVASESVAFNALAYDLERDIQPGEAVFVSFDGSIVSRQCSDKVKLSPCLFEYVYFARPDSVIDGVSIYQARLDMGVSLAEKIKRELPVDDIDVVMPIPDTSRPSAMELAVHLEKPYREGLIKNRYIGR
;
A
#
# COMPACT_ATOMS: atom_id res chain seq x y z
N SER A 1 -8.69 -14.69 -16.87
CA SER A 1 -9.26 -15.96 -16.41
C SER A 1 -10.70 -15.79 -15.96
N GLU A 2 -11.39 -16.90 -15.69
CA GLU A 2 -12.81 -16.91 -15.31
C GLU A 2 -13.09 -16.06 -14.06
N VAL A 3 -12.21 -16.11 -13.05
CA VAL A 3 -12.34 -15.33 -11.82
C VAL A 3 -12.46 -13.83 -12.12
N HIS A 4 -11.61 -13.27 -12.97
CA HIS A 4 -11.66 -11.84 -13.32
C HIS A 4 -12.91 -11.44 -14.12
N ARG A 5 -13.62 -12.42 -14.73
CA ARG A 5 -14.89 -12.17 -15.44
C ARG A 5 -16.09 -12.18 -14.50
N ILE A 6 -16.04 -12.98 -13.45
CA ILE A 6 -17.17 -13.22 -12.54
C ILE A 6 -17.11 -12.27 -11.35
N VAL A 7 -15.94 -12.16 -10.71
CA VAL A 7 -15.76 -11.37 -9.49
C VAL A 7 -15.64 -9.90 -9.83
N ARG A 8 -16.39 -9.07 -9.14
CA ARG A 8 -16.35 -7.61 -9.23
C ARG A 8 -15.83 -7.01 -7.94
N GLY A 9 -15.14 -5.86 -8.07
CA GLY A 9 -14.61 -5.11 -6.94
C GLY A 9 -13.12 -5.36 -6.73
N ALA A 10 -12.64 -5.03 -5.54
CA ALA A 10 -11.23 -5.04 -5.17
C ALA A 10 -10.83 -6.38 -4.54
N TYR A 11 -9.80 -7.00 -5.05
CA TYR A 11 -9.23 -8.22 -4.44
C TYR A 11 -7.75 -8.41 -4.76
N GLY A 12 -7.01 -8.92 -3.76
CA GLY A 12 -5.74 -9.57 -3.91
C GLY A 12 -5.88 -10.97 -3.34
N VAL A 13 -5.57 -11.98 -4.11
CA VAL A 13 -5.75 -13.38 -3.71
C VAL A 13 -4.41 -14.07 -3.67
N VAL A 14 -4.16 -14.81 -2.60
CA VAL A 14 -3.07 -15.76 -2.48
C VAL A 14 -3.67 -17.10 -2.09
N ALA A 15 -3.38 -18.15 -2.84
CA ALA A 15 -3.88 -19.48 -2.59
C ALA A 15 -2.77 -20.54 -2.77
N MET A 16 -2.76 -21.53 -1.88
CA MET A 16 -1.88 -22.68 -2.00
C MET A 16 -2.65 -23.82 -2.68
N ILE A 17 -2.06 -24.37 -3.73
CA ILE A 17 -2.62 -25.53 -4.44
C ILE A 17 -1.79 -26.75 -4.04
N ALA A 18 -2.43 -27.67 -3.28
CA ALA A 18 -1.76 -28.87 -2.77
C ALA A 18 -1.15 -29.69 -3.91
N GLY A 19 0.13 -30.04 -3.77
CA GLY A 19 0.88 -30.80 -4.76
C GLY A 19 1.42 -29.99 -5.95
N TYR A 20 1.08 -28.69 -6.07
CA TYR A 20 1.50 -27.86 -7.21
C TYR A 20 2.29 -26.62 -6.82
N GLY A 21 1.81 -25.80 -5.88
CA GLY A 21 2.48 -24.57 -5.50
C GLY A 21 1.53 -23.47 -5.04
N MET A 22 1.99 -22.24 -5.12
CA MET A 22 1.25 -21.03 -4.74
C MET A 22 0.81 -20.25 -5.99
N VAL A 23 -0.43 -19.79 -6.00
CA VAL A 23 -0.94 -18.83 -6.99
C VAL A 23 -1.30 -17.53 -6.29
N ALA A 24 -0.92 -16.41 -6.89
CA ALA A 24 -1.35 -15.09 -6.46
C ALA A 24 -1.89 -14.30 -7.66
N PHE A 25 -2.96 -13.53 -7.46
CA PHE A 25 -3.49 -12.68 -8.52
C PHE A 25 -4.19 -11.44 -7.98
N ARG A 26 -4.11 -10.37 -8.75
CA ARG A 26 -4.62 -9.04 -8.41
C ARG A 26 -5.83 -8.69 -9.26
N ASP A 27 -6.78 -7.94 -8.71
CA ASP A 27 -7.95 -7.48 -9.45
C ASP A 27 -7.59 -6.68 -10.71
N PRO A 28 -8.45 -6.64 -11.75
CA PRO A 28 -8.15 -5.99 -13.03
C PRO A 28 -7.94 -4.49 -12.96
N HIS A 29 -8.32 -3.86 -11.85
CA HIS A 29 -8.13 -2.42 -11.64
C HIS A 29 -7.00 -2.11 -10.65
N GLY A 30 -6.36 -3.13 -10.06
CA GLY A 30 -5.32 -2.94 -9.08
C GLY A 30 -5.78 -2.13 -7.85
N ILE A 31 -7.06 -2.23 -7.50
CA ILE A 31 -7.62 -1.49 -6.36
C ILE A 31 -6.96 -1.92 -5.06
N ARG A 32 -6.79 -3.26 -4.88
CA ARG A 32 -6.01 -3.79 -3.75
C ARG A 32 -4.54 -3.93 -4.15
N PRO A 33 -3.61 -3.53 -3.27
CA PRO A 33 -2.20 -3.76 -3.51
C PRO A 33 -1.84 -5.24 -3.39
N LEU A 34 -0.88 -5.68 -4.19
CA LEU A 34 -0.29 -7.00 -4.09
C LEU A 34 1.13 -6.95 -4.65
N VAL A 35 2.11 -7.36 -3.86
CA VAL A 35 3.53 -7.27 -4.18
C VAL A 35 4.19 -8.64 -4.14
N LEU A 36 5.19 -8.82 -5.00
CA LEU A 36 6.03 -9.99 -5.09
C LEU A 36 7.41 -9.66 -4.53
N GLY A 37 7.90 -10.49 -3.65
CA GLY A 37 9.27 -10.46 -3.14
C GLY A 37 9.98 -11.77 -3.34
N SER A 38 11.29 -11.74 -3.25
CA SER A 38 12.12 -12.94 -3.29
C SER A 38 13.28 -12.87 -2.31
N GLN A 39 13.79 -14.04 -1.99
CA GLN A 39 15.00 -14.21 -1.20
C GLN A 39 15.84 -15.34 -1.84
N THR A 40 17.15 -15.14 -1.88
CA THR A 40 18.08 -16.18 -2.33
C THR A 40 18.85 -16.67 -1.12
N ASP A 41 18.83 -17.98 -0.87
CA ASP A 41 19.58 -18.60 0.23
C ASP A 41 21.07 -18.78 -0.10
N GLU A 42 21.85 -19.24 0.88
CA GLU A 42 23.28 -19.47 0.74
C GLU A 42 23.62 -20.53 -0.34
N SER A 43 22.68 -21.39 -0.69
CA SER A 43 22.84 -22.39 -1.75
C SER A 43 22.55 -21.84 -3.15
N GLY A 44 22.10 -20.58 -3.25
CA GLY A 44 21.67 -19.95 -4.50
C GLY A 44 20.22 -20.28 -4.88
N LYS A 45 19.48 -20.97 -4.02
CA LYS A 45 18.08 -21.27 -4.27
C LYS A 45 17.19 -20.07 -3.97
N LYS A 46 16.38 -19.68 -4.96
CA LYS A 46 15.44 -18.55 -4.84
C LYS A 46 14.09 -19.02 -4.29
N SER A 47 13.59 -18.31 -3.31
CA SER A 47 12.24 -18.46 -2.76
C SER A 47 11.43 -17.19 -2.98
N TYR A 48 10.11 -17.30 -3.05
CA TYR A 48 9.21 -16.19 -3.34
C TYR A 48 8.17 -16.01 -2.23
N ALA A 49 7.80 -14.75 -2.01
CA ALA A 49 6.73 -14.37 -1.09
C ALA A 49 5.80 -13.37 -1.76
N VAL A 50 4.53 -13.39 -1.37
CA VAL A 50 3.52 -12.44 -1.83
C VAL A 50 2.88 -11.80 -0.61
N ALA A 51 2.73 -10.48 -0.65
CA ALA A 51 2.12 -9.71 0.43
C ALA A 51 1.26 -8.58 -0.15
N SER A 52 0.41 -7.99 0.69
CA SER A 52 -0.33 -6.77 0.33
C SER A 52 0.51 -5.51 0.50
N GLU A 53 1.61 -5.56 1.27
CA GLU A 53 2.49 -4.42 1.54
C GLU A 53 3.96 -4.84 1.48
N SER A 54 4.81 -3.99 0.89
CA SER A 54 6.25 -4.22 0.76
C SER A 54 6.97 -4.35 2.12
N VAL A 55 6.47 -3.69 3.15
CA VAL A 55 7.04 -3.74 4.51
C VAL A 55 7.04 -5.14 5.12
N ALA A 56 6.15 -6.02 4.67
CA ALA A 56 6.14 -7.42 5.11
C ALA A 56 7.43 -8.16 4.74
N PHE A 57 8.04 -7.79 3.63
CA PHE A 57 9.29 -8.37 3.16
C PHE A 57 10.49 -7.98 4.03
N ASN A 58 10.54 -6.72 4.48
CA ASN A 58 11.61 -6.25 5.37
C ASN A 58 11.70 -7.08 6.66
N ALA A 59 10.54 -7.47 7.22
CA ALA A 59 10.48 -8.30 8.43
C ALA A 59 10.95 -9.74 8.21
N LEU A 60 10.92 -10.23 6.98
CA LEU A 60 11.22 -11.61 6.59
C LEU A 60 12.55 -11.73 5.81
N ALA A 61 13.30 -10.63 5.65
CA ALA A 61 14.51 -10.54 4.85
C ALA A 61 14.30 -10.98 3.38
N TYR A 62 13.15 -10.62 2.81
CA TYR A 62 12.88 -10.71 1.39
C TYR A 62 13.12 -9.37 0.73
N ASP A 63 13.64 -9.37 -0.48
CA ASP A 63 13.73 -8.18 -1.33
C ASP A 63 12.41 -7.99 -2.10
N LEU A 64 11.94 -6.74 -2.17
CA LEU A 64 10.82 -6.39 -3.04
C LEU A 64 11.25 -6.53 -4.50
N GLU A 65 10.62 -7.40 -5.26
CA GLU A 65 10.87 -7.49 -6.71
C GLU A 65 10.03 -6.49 -7.50
N ARG A 66 8.71 -6.53 -7.29
CA ARG A 66 7.78 -5.67 -8.02
C ARG A 66 6.35 -5.75 -7.47
N ASP A 67 5.53 -4.81 -7.88
CA ASP A 67 4.08 -4.94 -7.78
C ASP A 67 3.56 -6.00 -8.77
N ILE A 68 2.54 -6.77 -8.35
CA ILE A 68 1.76 -7.60 -9.26
C ILE A 68 0.81 -6.68 -10.01
N GLN A 69 0.83 -6.76 -11.33
CA GLN A 69 0.09 -5.84 -12.18
C GLN A 69 -1.43 -6.06 -12.09
N PRO A 70 -2.26 -5.05 -12.38
CA PRO A 70 -3.71 -5.23 -12.47
C PRO A 70 -4.07 -6.37 -13.41
N GLY A 71 -4.87 -7.33 -12.93
CA GLY A 71 -5.31 -8.49 -13.71
C GLY A 71 -4.24 -9.56 -13.98
N GLU A 72 -3.06 -9.42 -13.39
CA GLU A 72 -1.99 -10.41 -13.47
C GLU A 72 -2.19 -11.53 -12.45
N ALA A 73 -1.80 -12.74 -12.84
CA ALA A 73 -1.62 -13.88 -11.96
C ALA A 73 -0.17 -14.34 -12.01
N VAL A 74 0.37 -14.66 -10.83
CA VAL A 74 1.71 -15.24 -10.63
C VAL A 74 1.53 -16.63 -10.03
N PHE A 75 2.22 -17.61 -10.57
CA PHE A 75 2.27 -18.97 -10.03
C PHE A 75 3.72 -19.33 -9.68
N VAL A 76 3.92 -19.81 -8.47
CA VAL A 76 5.21 -20.30 -7.96
C VAL A 76 5.05 -21.77 -7.63
N SER A 77 5.77 -22.63 -8.33
CA SER A 77 5.75 -24.08 -8.09
C SER A 77 6.67 -24.51 -6.94
N PHE A 78 6.54 -25.72 -6.44
CA PHE A 78 7.36 -26.22 -5.34
C PHE A 78 8.86 -26.38 -5.69
N ASP A 79 9.19 -26.48 -6.96
CA ASP A 79 10.58 -26.50 -7.42
C ASP A 79 11.24 -25.10 -7.46
N GLY A 80 10.46 -24.02 -7.17
CA GLY A 80 10.91 -22.64 -7.19
C GLY A 80 10.79 -21.97 -8.56
N SER A 81 10.22 -22.65 -9.57
CA SER A 81 9.92 -22.00 -10.83
C SER A 81 8.75 -21.01 -10.68
N ILE A 82 8.84 -19.88 -11.37
CA ILE A 82 7.83 -18.83 -11.35
C ILE A 82 7.33 -18.54 -12.76
N VAL A 83 6.01 -18.42 -12.90
CA VAL A 83 5.34 -18.04 -14.14
C VAL A 83 4.37 -16.91 -13.86
N SER A 84 4.39 -15.87 -14.65
CA SER A 84 3.40 -14.82 -14.59
C SER A 84 2.59 -14.74 -15.89
N ARG A 85 1.31 -14.38 -15.76
CA ARG A 85 0.41 -14.27 -16.90
C ARG A 85 -0.59 -13.15 -16.68
N GLN A 86 -0.72 -12.29 -17.70
CA GLN A 86 -1.84 -11.35 -17.78
C GLN A 86 -3.13 -12.13 -18.05
N CYS A 87 -4.08 -12.06 -17.12
CA CYS A 87 -5.31 -12.86 -17.12
C CYS A 87 -6.57 -12.04 -17.41
N SER A 88 -6.44 -10.73 -17.61
CA SER A 88 -7.51 -9.83 -17.99
C SER A 88 -7.06 -8.91 -19.12
N ASP A 89 -7.88 -8.78 -20.16
CA ASP A 89 -7.61 -7.86 -21.28
C ASP A 89 -8.08 -6.42 -20.98
N LYS A 90 -8.94 -6.26 -19.98
CA LYS A 90 -9.50 -4.97 -19.56
C LYS A 90 -8.88 -4.57 -18.22
N VAL A 91 -7.72 -3.94 -18.30
CA VAL A 91 -6.99 -3.47 -17.11
C VAL A 91 -6.92 -1.95 -17.09
N LYS A 92 -7.03 -1.39 -15.89
CA LYS A 92 -6.81 0.03 -15.64
C LYS A 92 -6.38 0.21 -14.21
N LEU A 93 -5.17 0.68 -13.97
CA LEU A 93 -4.72 0.97 -12.61
C LEU A 93 -5.58 2.09 -12.00
N SER A 94 -6.29 1.76 -10.95
CA SER A 94 -7.19 2.65 -10.20
C SER A 94 -7.09 2.32 -8.71
N PRO A 95 -5.95 2.60 -8.07
CA PRO A 95 -5.70 2.23 -6.69
C PRO A 95 -6.69 2.90 -5.74
N CYS A 96 -6.99 2.24 -4.64
CA CYS A 96 -7.87 2.77 -3.62
C CYS A 96 -7.13 3.88 -2.84
N LEU A 97 -7.69 5.09 -2.81
CA LEU A 97 -7.13 6.20 -2.03
C LEU A 97 -6.98 5.86 -0.54
N PHE A 98 -7.85 5.04 0.03
CA PHE A 98 -7.76 4.64 1.43
C PHE A 98 -6.50 3.83 1.75
N GLU A 99 -5.90 3.15 0.79
CA GLU A 99 -4.59 2.50 1.01
C GLU A 99 -3.54 3.55 1.38
N TYR A 100 -3.49 4.67 0.66
CA TYR A 100 -2.52 5.74 0.89
C TYR A 100 -2.83 6.55 2.15
N VAL A 101 -4.11 6.91 2.34
CA VAL A 101 -4.52 7.78 3.45
C VAL A 101 -4.52 7.05 4.79
N TYR A 102 -4.91 5.77 4.80
CA TYR A 102 -5.28 5.11 6.05
C TYR A 102 -4.72 3.71 6.26
N PHE A 103 -4.86 2.78 5.28
CA PHE A 103 -4.59 1.38 5.54
C PHE A 103 -3.10 1.05 5.55
N ALA A 104 -2.36 1.48 4.53
CA ALA A 104 -0.96 1.12 4.37
C ALA A 104 -0.07 1.72 5.47
N ARG A 105 0.96 1.01 5.83
CA ARG A 105 2.00 1.53 6.71
C ARG A 105 2.77 2.65 6.00
N PRO A 106 3.26 3.65 6.75
CA PRO A 106 3.98 4.78 6.13
C PRO A 106 5.29 4.36 5.45
N ASP A 107 5.91 3.28 5.89
CA ASP A 107 7.14 2.71 5.36
C ASP A 107 6.92 1.77 4.14
N SER A 108 5.69 1.62 3.67
CA SER A 108 5.35 0.84 2.47
C SER A 108 5.49 1.65 1.19
N VAL A 109 5.78 0.92 0.10
CA VAL A 109 5.71 1.41 -1.28
C VAL A 109 4.63 0.61 -2.01
N ILE A 110 3.71 1.28 -2.67
CA ILE A 110 2.60 0.67 -3.43
C ILE A 110 2.57 1.29 -4.84
N ASP A 111 2.59 0.46 -5.87
CA ASP A 111 2.60 0.88 -7.28
C ASP A 111 3.67 1.98 -7.55
N GLY A 112 4.85 1.83 -6.93
CA GLY A 112 5.96 2.76 -7.05
C GLY A 112 5.84 4.05 -6.23
N VAL A 113 4.76 4.22 -5.46
CA VAL A 113 4.53 5.43 -4.64
C VAL A 113 4.84 5.15 -3.17
N SER A 114 5.73 5.94 -2.58
CA SER A 114 5.96 5.94 -1.13
C SER A 114 4.74 6.45 -0.39
N ILE A 115 4.22 5.66 0.53
CA ILE A 115 3.06 6.04 1.35
C ILE A 115 3.38 7.25 2.24
N TYR A 116 4.59 7.29 2.80
CA TYR A 116 5.01 8.43 3.62
C TYR A 116 5.02 9.73 2.82
N GLN A 117 5.66 9.71 1.63
CA GLN A 117 5.72 10.90 0.77
C GLN A 117 4.32 11.34 0.31
N ALA A 118 3.48 10.39 -0.10
CA ALA A 118 2.09 10.72 -0.47
C ALA A 118 1.32 11.41 0.66
N ARG A 119 1.55 11.02 1.91
CA ARG A 119 0.92 11.69 3.07
C ARG A 119 1.48 13.08 3.32
N LEU A 120 2.77 13.31 3.10
CA LEU A 120 3.34 14.67 3.15
C LEU A 120 2.71 15.55 2.07
N ASP A 121 2.67 15.08 0.83
CA ASP A 121 2.09 15.80 -0.32
C ASP A 121 0.60 16.13 -0.11
N MET A 122 -0.15 15.23 0.55
CA MET A 122 -1.52 15.52 0.98
C MET A 122 -1.60 16.67 1.99
N GLY A 123 -0.62 16.76 2.90
CA GLY A 123 -0.51 17.88 3.86
C GLY A 123 -0.26 19.21 3.15
N VAL A 124 0.65 19.24 2.18
CA VAL A 124 0.91 20.41 1.34
C VAL A 124 -0.34 20.85 0.60
N SER A 125 -0.96 19.91 -0.13
CA SER A 125 -2.19 20.19 -0.91
C SER A 125 -3.34 20.71 -0.04
N LEU A 126 -3.46 20.18 1.19
CA LEU A 126 -4.45 20.64 2.15
C LEU A 126 -4.14 22.05 2.64
N ALA A 127 -2.88 22.37 2.88
CA ALA A 127 -2.45 23.74 3.27
C ALA A 127 -2.82 24.77 2.20
N GLU A 128 -2.54 24.47 0.94
CA GLU A 128 -2.89 25.34 -0.20
C GLU A 128 -4.41 25.55 -0.28
N LYS A 129 -5.18 24.50 -0.08
CA LYS A 129 -6.65 24.61 -0.05
C LYS A 129 -7.13 25.47 1.09
N ILE A 130 -6.61 25.28 2.30
CA ILE A 130 -6.98 26.09 3.48
C ILE A 130 -6.64 27.55 3.26
N LYS A 131 -5.43 27.88 2.78
CA LYS A 131 -5.03 29.26 2.48
C LYS A 131 -5.95 29.97 1.48
N ARG A 132 -6.54 29.20 0.57
CA ARG A 132 -7.47 29.75 -0.44
C ARG A 132 -8.89 29.95 0.06
N GLU A 133 -9.35 29.07 0.95
CA GLU A 133 -10.75 28.93 1.31
C GLU A 133 -11.10 29.42 2.72
N LEU A 134 -10.09 29.56 3.60
CA LEU A 134 -10.29 29.90 5.01
C LEU A 134 -9.33 30.99 5.48
N PRO A 135 -9.71 31.83 6.45
CA PRO A 135 -8.81 32.76 7.09
C PRO A 135 -7.81 32.01 7.97
N VAL A 136 -6.56 31.94 7.55
CA VAL A 136 -5.49 31.22 8.26
C VAL A 136 -5.23 31.79 9.66
N ASP A 137 -5.50 33.08 9.86
CA ASP A 137 -5.30 33.75 11.14
C ASP A 137 -6.24 33.24 12.24
N ASP A 138 -7.38 32.67 11.88
CA ASP A 138 -8.33 32.05 12.82
C ASP A 138 -7.87 30.65 13.30
N ILE A 139 -6.76 30.14 12.77
CA ILE A 139 -6.21 28.83 13.15
C ILE A 139 -5.08 29.03 14.16
N ASP A 140 -5.27 28.57 15.38
CA ASP A 140 -4.26 28.65 16.44
C ASP A 140 -3.27 27.49 16.41
N VAL A 141 -3.73 26.29 16.02
CA VAL A 141 -2.95 25.06 16.11
C VAL A 141 -3.39 24.01 15.11
N VAL A 142 -2.45 23.22 14.63
CA VAL A 142 -2.72 22.00 13.85
C VAL A 142 -2.51 20.78 14.71
N MET A 143 -3.50 19.89 14.72
CA MET A 143 -3.53 18.71 15.57
C MET A 143 -3.88 17.46 14.75
N PRO A 144 -3.07 16.37 14.79
CA PRO A 144 -3.40 15.15 14.08
C PRO A 144 -4.48 14.34 14.79
N ILE A 145 -5.29 13.63 14.03
CA ILE A 145 -6.04 12.48 14.55
C ILE A 145 -5.13 11.25 14.43
N PRO A 146 -4.63 10.68 15.53
CA PRO A 146 -3.62 9.63 15.46
C PRO A 146 -4.14 8.33 14.84
N ASP A 147 -3.28 7.50 14.24
CA ASP A 147 -1.84 7.72 14.04
C ASP A 147 -1.54 8.16 12.59
N THR A 148 -2.39 7.81 11.63
CA THR A 148 -2.10 7.89 10.18
C THR A 148 -2.03 9.31 9.63
N SER A 149 -2.70 10.27 10.28
CA SER A 149 -2.69 11.68 9.86
C SER A 149 -1.46 12.48 10.30
N ARG A 150 -0.59 11.93 11.14
CA ARG A 150 0.58 12.65 11.68
C ARG A 150 1.48 13.26 10.61
N PRO A 151 1.92 12.52 9.56
CA PRO A 151 2.75 13.09 8.52
C PRO A 151 2.08 14.26 7.79
N SER A 152 0.81 14.09 7.42
CA SER A 152 0.04 15.15 6.73
C SER A 152 -0.19 16.36 7.63
N ALA A 153 -0.49 16.17 8.92
CA ALA A 153 -0.70 17.27 9.85
C ALA A 153 0.60 18.03 10.18
N MET A 154 1.72 17.32 10.24
CA MET A 154 3.02 17.95 10.43
C MET A 154 3.36 18.85 9.25
N GLU A 155 3.23 18.37 8.03
CA GLU A 155 3.50 19.13 6.82
C GLU A 155 2.51 20.29 6.65
N LEU A 156 1.22 20.05 6.96
CA LEU A 156 0.20 21.09 7.01
C LEU A 156 0.58 22.23 7.97
N ALA A 157 1.05 21.89 9.17
CA ALA A 157 1.44 22.88 10.17
C ALA A 157 2.61 23.76 9.68
N VAL A 158 3.62 23.13 9.05
CA VAL A 158 4.76 23.83 8.46
C VAL A 158 4.28 24.82 7.39
N HIS A 159 3.45 24.37 6.46
CA HIS A 159 2.97 25.21 5.35
C HIS A 159 1.99 26.30 5.76
N LEU A 160 1.25 26.12 6.85
CA LEU A 160 0.39 27.17 7.43
C LEU A 160 1.14 28.09 8.40
N GLU A 161 2.40 27.79 8.71
CA GLU A 161 3.21 28.51 9.74
C GLU A 161 2.50 28.50 11.10
N LYS A 162 1.85 27.40 11.44
CA LYS A 162 1.11 27.22 12.70
C LYS A 162 1.77 26.18 13.59
N PRO A 163 1.62 26.29 14.92
CA PRO A 163 2.13 25.29 15.84
C PRO A 163 1.52 23.90 15.58
N TYR A 164 2.35 22.85 15.54
CA TYR A 164 1.90 21.47 15.62
C TYR A 164 1.82 21.03 17.08
N ARG A 165 0.73 20.40 17.47
CA ARG A 165 0.54 19.85 18.82
C ARG A 165 -0.18 18.50 18.76
N GLU A 166 0.20 17.57 19.64
CA GLU A 166 -0.50 16.31 19.81
C GLU A 166 -1.49 16.44 21.00
N GLY A 167 -2.75 16.64 20.70
CA GLY A 167 -3.82 16.72 21.69
C GLY A 167 -4.60 15.42 21.88
N LEU A 168 -4.33 14.41 21.03
CA LEU A 168 -5.01 13.11 21.03
C LEU A 168 -3.99 11.98 21.02
N ILE A 169 -4.25 10.92 21.77
CA ILE A 169 -3.42 9.72 21.80
C ILE A 169 -4.29 8.52 21.48
N LYS A 170 -3.84 7.69 20.54
CA LYS A 170 -4.49 6.41 20.25
C LYS A 170 -4.25 5.41 21.38
N ASN A 171 -5.30 4.83 21.90
CA ASN A 171 -5.16 3.69 22.79
C ASN A 171 -4.76 2.46 21.97
N ARG A 172 -3.51 2.01 22.13
CA ARG A 172 -2.95 0.87 21.39
C ARG A 172 -3.30 -0.49 22.00
N TYR A 173 -3.88 -0.51 23.18
CA TYR A 173 -4.23 -1.74 23.90
C TYR A 173 -5.68 -2.17 23.68
N ILE A 174 -6.50 -1.31 23.15
CA ILE A 174 -7.89 -1.63 22.80
C ILE A 174 -7.97 -1.81 21.29
N GLY A 175 -8.36 -3.01 20.84
CA GLY A 175 -8.66 -3.29 19.45
C GLY A 175 -9.91 -2.55 18.94
N ARG A 176 -10.13 -2.64 17.66
CA ARG A 176 -11.36 -2.14 17.02
C ARG A 176 -12.51 -3.10 17.24
#